data_28043051df46fd3e3bb4df038d208021
#
_entry.id   28043051df46fd3e3bb4df038d208021
#
_cell.length_a   1.000
_cell.length_b   1.000
_cell.length_c   1.000
_cell.angle_alpha   90.00
_cell.angle_beta   90.00
_cell.angle_gamma   90.00
#
_symmetry.space_group_name_H-M   'P 1'
#
loop_
_entity.id
_entity.type
_entity.pdbx_description
1 polymer ?
#
loop_
_entity_poly.entity_id
_entity_poly.type
_entity_poly.pdbx_seq_one_letter_code
_entity_poly.pdbx_strand_id
1 'polypeptide(L)'
;MAHYAVRESPPLRGEIPISTSKNAVLPILCAGLLTREPLRIEGVPHLTDVDTLREILADCGAFLAWEGDSCTLCTAEPVSPSDEELLSQMRASVLVMGPLLARTGYARVGLPGGCAIGQRPIDLHLKGMQALGAEVTMTPGSVTLQGNLHGGNVYLDFPSVGATENAMLAAVGAEGVTVIENAACEPEIVDLAGFLTACGAKIAGAGKGRVIVEG
;
A
#
# COMPACT_ATOMS: atom_id res chain seq x y z
N MET A 1 -12.62 -17.32 -21.75
CA MET A 1 -11.39 -16.55 -22.07
C MET A 1 -11.77 -15.36 -22.91
N ALA A 2 -11.30 -14.17 -22.54
CA ALA A 2 -11.48 -12.99 -23.40
C ALA A 2 -10.47 -13.03 -24.55
N HIS A 3 -10.89 -12.62 -25.75
CA HIS A 3 -10.05 -12.54 -26.94
C HIS A 3 -10.00 -11.12 -27.44
N TYR A 4 -8.82 -10.66 -27.84
CA TYR A 4 -8.64 -9.42 -28.55
C TYR A 4 -8.60 -9.68 -30.05
N ALA A 5 -9.45 -9.00 -30.82
CA ALA A 5 -9.40 -9.00 -32.27
C ALA A 5 -8.77 -7.69 -32.76
N VAL A 6 -7.58 -7.77 -33.34
CA VAL A 6 -6.85 -6.62 -33.86
C VAL A 6 -6.91 -6.64 -35.37
N ARG A 7 -7.26 -5.50 -35.98
CA ARG A 7 -7.26 -5.29 -37.43
C ARG A 7 -6.30 -4.17 -37.76
N GLU A 8 -5.73 -4.23 -38.94
CA GLU A 8 -4.95 -3.13 -39.49
C GLU A 8 -5.83 -1.87 -39.58
N SER A 9 -5.25 -0.74 -39.15
CA SER A 9 -5.90 0.58 -39.24
C SER A 9 -4.91 1.61 -39.77
N PRO A 10 -5.38 2.71 -40.38
CA PRO A 10 -4.53 3.84 -40.72
C PRO A 10 -3.95 4.44 -39.41
N PRO A 11 -2.88 5.29 -39.50
CA PRO A 11 -2.30 5.96 -38.35
C PRO A 11 -3.38 6.69 -37.54
N LEU A 12 -3.46 6.36 -36.25
CA LEU A 12 -4.41 6.97 -35.34
C LEU A 12 -4.05 8.44 -35.08
N ARG A 13 -5.05 9.32 -35.07
CA ARG A 13 -4.93 10.73 -34.72
C ARG A 13 -6.04 11.09 -33.74
N GLY A 14 -5.70 11.79 -32.66
CA GLY A 14 -6.66 12.20 -31.64
C GLY A 14 -6.01 12.38 -30.29
N GLU A 15 -6.78 12.83 -29.31
CA GLU A 15 -6.42 12.94 -27.89
C GLU A 15 -7.09 11.81 -27.14
N ILE A 16 -6.33 11.13 -26.28
CA ILE A 16 -6.84 10.07 -25.42
C ILE A 16 -6.55 10.49 -23.97
N PRO A 17 -7.58 10.73 -23.15
CA PRO A 17 -7.37 10.98 -21.73
C PRO A 17 -6.84 9.71 -21.07
N ILE A 18 -5.76 9.85 -20.31
CA ILE A 18 -5.18 8.75 -19.55
C ILE A 18 -5.81 8.71 -18.17
N SER A 19 -6.23 7.53 -17.74
CA SER A 19 -6.75 7.31 -16.38
C SER A 19 -5.64 7.38 -15.33
N THR A 20 -6.03 7.56 -14.08
CA THR A 20 -5.14 7.50 -12.91
C THR A 20 -4.43 6.15 -12.83
N SER A 21 -3.19 6.16 -12.33
CA SER A 21 -2.37 4.96 -12.18
C SER A 21 -2.93 4.02 -11.09
N LYS A 22 -3.11 2.75 -11.45
CA LYS A 22 -3.44 1.70 -10.49
C LYS A 22 -2.44 1.64 -9.34
N ASN A 23 -1.15 1.67 -9.66
CA ASN A 23 -0.10 1.50 -8.66
C ASN A 23 -0.02 2.70 -7.70
N ALA A 24 -0.40 3.89 -8.12
CA ALA A 24 -0.47 5.05 -7.24
C ALA A 24 -1.69 5.00 -6.30
N VAL A 25 -2.86 4.56 -6.80
CA VAL A 25 -4.08 4.60 -6.01
C VAL A 25 -4.14 3.52 -4.93
N LEU A 26 -3.56 2.33 -5.15
CA LEU A 26 -3.65 1.23 -4.19
C LEU A 26 -3.00 1.57 -2.83
N PRO A 27 -1.76 2.08 -2.73
CA PRO A 27 -1.18 2.47 -1.45
C PRO A 27 -1.88 3.69 -0.82
N ILE A 28 -2.43 4.61 -1.63
CA ILE A 28 -3.22 5.75 -1.15
C ILE A 28 -4.52 5.26 -0.48
N LEU A 29 -5.21 4.27 -1.05
CA LEU A 29 -6.37 3.66 -0.41
C LEU A 29 -5.99 2.95 0.90
N CYS A 30 -4.84 2.25 0.95
CA CYS A 30 -4.35 1.64 2.19
C CYS A 30 -4.04 2.67 3.28
N ALA A 31 -3.62 3.90 2.92
CA ALA A 31 -3.40 4.98 3.88
C ALA A 31 -4.67 5.36 4.66
N GLY A 32 -5.86 5.04 4.15
CA GLY A 32 -7.12 5.23 4.87
C GLY A 32 -7.24 4.41 6.15
N LEU A 33 -6.44 3.37 6.32
CA LEU A 33 -6.34 2.63 7.58
C LEU A 33 -5.60 3.43 8.67
N LEU A 34 -4.82 4.47 8.31
CA LEU A 34 -4.06 5.29 9.25
C LEU A 34 -4.89 6.34 9.98
N THR A 35 -6.11 6.66 9.55
CA THR A 35 -6.90 7.74 10.13
C THR A 35 -8.33 7.33 10.44
N ARG A 36 -8.92 8.01 11.45
CA ARG A 36 -10.35 7.95 11.75
C ARG A 36 -11.14 9.00 10.96
N GLU A 37 -10.45 10.05 10.51
CA GLU A 37 -11.08 11.13 9.76
C GLU A 37 -11.39 10.68 8.32
N PRO A 38 -12.52 11.12 7.75
CA PRO A 38 -12.86 10.80 6.37
C PRO A 38 -11.85 11.40 5.39
N LEU A 39 -11.31 10.55 4.53
CA LEU A 39 -10.46 10.92 3.39
C LEU A 39 -11.28 10.84 2.12
N ARG A 40 -11.29 11.91 1.32
CA ARG A 40 -11.86 11.92 -0.02
C ARG A 40 -10.74 11.81 -1.04
N ILE A 41 -10.80 10.77 -1.85
CA ILE A 41 -9.83 10.48 -2.92
C ILE A 41 -10.58 10.58 -4.25
N GLU A 42 -10.11 11.43 -5.15
CA GLU A 42 -10.72 11.69 -6.46
C GLU A 42 -9.94 10.99 -7.57
N GLY A 43 -10.62 10.65 -8.66
CA GLY A 43 -10.01 10.01 -9.82
C GLY A 43 -9.59 8.55 -9.57
N VAL A 44 -10.29 7.83 -8.71
CA VAL A 44 -10.03 6.40 -8.47
C VAL A 44 -10.50 5.59 -9.67
N PRO A 45 -9.62 4.86 -10.36
CA PRO A 45 -9.99 4.14 -11.57
C PRO A 45 -10.83 2.90 -11.26
N HIS A 46 -11.78 2.59 -12.13
CA HIS A 46 -12.58 1.36 -12.05
C HIS A 46 -11.77 0.16 -12.58
N LEU A 47 -11.09 -0.54 -11.70
CA LEU A 47 -10.24 -1.69 -12.00
C LEU A 47 -10.51 -2.82 -11.01
N THR A 48 -10.39 -4.07 -11.47
CA THR A 48 -10.57 -5.26 -10.62
C THR A 48 -9.70 -5.23 -9.36
N ASP A 49 -8.44 -4.78 -9.48
CA ASP A 49 -7.54 -4.68 -8.32
C ASP A 49 -8.03 -3.66 -7.28
N VAL A 50 -8.68 -2.56 -7.73
CA VAL A 50 -9.28 -1.57 -6.84
C VAL A 50 -10.51 -2.16 -6.14
N ASP A 51 -11.34 -2.92 -6.87
CA ASP A 51 -12.50 -3.60 -6.31
C ASP A 51 -12.09 -4.64 -5.27
N THR A 52 -11.06 -5.46 -5.57
CA THR A 52 -10.51 -6.44 -4.62
C THR A 52 -9.93 -5.75 -3.38
N LEU A 53 -9.15 -4.65 -3.56
CA LEU A 53 -8.61 -3.91 -2.42
C LEU A 53 -9.72 -3.29 -1.58
N ARG A 54 -10.79 -2.80 -2.18
CA ARG A 54 -11.97 -2.29 -1.47
C ARG A 54 -12.55 -3.34 -0.52
N GLU A 55 -12.67 -4.58 -0.98
CA GLU A 55 -13.16 -5.69 -0.16
C GLU A 55 -12.19 -6.00 0.99
N ILE A 56 -10.88 -6.01 0.73
CA ILE A 56 -9.85 -6.17 1.76
C ILE A 56 -9.92 -5.06 2.81
N LEU A 57 -10.05 -3.80 2.39
CA LEU A 57 -10.15 -2.67 3.31
C LEU A 57 -11.43 -2.72 4.14
N ALA A 58 -12.55 -3.17 3.54
CA ALA A 58 -13.79 -3.39 4.28
C ALA A 58 -13.64 -4.50 5.34
N ASP A 59 -12.95 -5.60 5.01
CA ASP A 59 -12.60 -6.65 5.98
C ASP A 59 -11.65 -6.14 7.08
N CYS A 60 -10.82 -5.13 6.76
CA CYS A 60 -10.02 -4.40 7.75
C CYS A 60 -10.82 -3.40 8.61
N GLY A 61 -12.14 -3.31 8.44
CA GLY A 61 -13.01 -2.40 9.19
C GLY A 61 -13.12 -0.99 8.61
N ALA A 62 -12.67 -0.76 7.38
CA ALA A 62 -12.82 0.53 6.71
C ALA A 62 -14.26 0.70 6.20
N PHE A 63 -14.81 1.90 6.40
CA PHE A 63 -16.01 2.35 5.69
C PHE A 63 -15.60 3.01 4.38
N LEU A 64 -16.22 2.59 3.26
CA LEU A 64 -15.96 3.12 1.94
C LEU A 64 -17.28 3.50 1.26
N ALA A 65 -17.35 4.75 0.77
CA ALA A 65 -18.48 5.27 -0.01
C ALA A 65 -17.98 5.80 -1.35
N TRP A 66 -18.67 5.44 -2.43
CA TRP A 66 -18.30 5.78 -3.81
C TRP A 66 -19.29 6.75 -4.42
N GLU A 67 -18.77 7.78 -5.09
CA GLU A 67 -19.53 8.76 -5.87
C GLU A 67 -18.83 8.94 -7.23
N GLY A 68 -19.24 8.20 -8.24
CA GLY A 68 -18.55 8.16 -9.54
C GLY A 68 -17.13 7.60 -9.39
N ASP A 69 -16.13 8.40 -9.74
CA ASP A 69 -14.70 8.09 -9.62
C ASP A 69 -14.08 8.56 -8.29
N SER A 70 -14.88 9.07 -7.37
CA SER A 70 -14.43 9.50 -6.04
C SER A 70 -14.76 8.45 -4.99
N CYS A 71 -13.82 8.22 -4.07
CA CYS A 71 -13.98 7.36 -2.91
C CYS A 71 -13.80 8.17 -1.63
N THR A 72 -14.76 8.09 -0.71
CA THR A 72 -14.60 8.55 0.67
C THR A 72 -14.40 7.35 1.56
N LEU A 73 -13.30 7.31 2.31
CA LEU A 73 -13.01 6.23 3.23
C LEU A 73 -12.55 6.74 4.60
N CYS A 74 -12.86 5.97 5.64
CA CYS A 74 -12.36 6.17 6.99
C CYS A 74 -12.34 4.85 7.75
N THR A 75 -11.47 4.74 8.76
CA THR A 75 -11.36 3.53 9.57
C THR A 75 -11.31 3.90 11.05
N ALA A 76 -12.41 3.70 11.75
CA ALA A 76 -12.49 4.00 13.18
C ALA A 76 -11.60 3.07 14.00
N GLU A 77 -11.77 1.77 13.83
CA GLU A 77 -11.06 0.71 14.54
C GLU A 77 -10.57 -0.33 13.52
N PRO A 78 -9.34 -0.20 13.02
CA PRO A 78 -8.80 -1.14 12.05
C PRO A 78 -8.53 -2.50 12.70
N VAL A 79 -8.82 -3.56 11.97
CA VAL A 79 -8.57 -4.95 12.36
C VAL A 79 -7.77 -5.66 11.25
N SER A 80 -7.07 -6.73 11.63
CA SER A 80 -6.41 -7.55 10.62
C SER A 80 -7.45 -8.29 9.78
N PRO A 81 -7.27 -8.35 8.44
CA PRO A 81 -8.21 -9.02 7.56
C PRO A 81 -8.25 -10.52 7.87
N SER A 82 -9.44 -11.09 7.75
CA SER A 82 -9.73 -12.49 8.10
C SER A 82 -9.88 -13.41 6.88
N ASP A 83 -10.18 -12.85 5.70
CA ASP A 83 -10.40 -13.60 4.47
C ASP A 83 -9.08 -13.90 3.75
N GLU A 84 -8.50 -15.08 4.03
CA GLU A 84 -7.24 -15.53 3.42
C GLU A 84 -7.37 -15.75 1.90
N GLU A 85 -8.56 -16.15 1.40
CA GLU A 85 -8.79 -16.33 -0.03
C GLU A 85 -8.76 -14.97 -0.75
N LEU A 86 -9.43 -13.98 -0.20
CA LEU A 86 -9.41 -12.61 -0.71
C LEU A 86 -7.99 -12.02 -0.74
N LEU A 87 -7.22 -12.20 0.33
CA LEU A 87 -5.84 -11.74 0.41
C LEU A 87 -4.93 -12.41 -0.62
N SER A 88 -5.21 -13.65 -0.99
CA SER A 88 -4.43 -14.38 -1.99
C SER A 88 -4.67 -13.92 -3.43
N GLN A 89 -5.77 -13.22 -3.70
CA GLN A 89 -6.17 -12.80 -5.04
C GLN A 89 -5.31 -11.66 -5.60
N MET A 90 -4.75 -10.83 -4.72
CA MET A 90 -3.91 -9.73 -5.16
C MET A 90 -2.66 -9.57 -4.29
N ARG A 91 -1.56 -9.24 -4.93
CA ARG A 91 -0.30 -9.03 -4.22
C ARG A 91 -0.29 -7.77 -3.35
N ALA A 92 -0.95 -6.70 -3.79
CA ALA A 92 -1.02 -5.44 -3.05
C ALA A 92 -1.76 -5.58 -1.71
N SER A 93 -2.41 -6.73 -1.43
CA SER A 93 -2.98 -7.04 -0.11
C SER A 93 -1.96 -6.88 1.03
N VAL A 94 -0.68 -7.10 0.76
CA VAL A 94 0.40 -6.91 1.75
C VAL A 94 0.54 -5.45 2.21
N LEU A 95 0.06 -4.47 1.45
CA LEU A 95 0.16 -3.04 1.79
C LEU A 95 -0.68 -2.64 3.01
N VAL A 96 -1.67 -3.43 3.41
CA VAL A 96 -2.43 -3.17 4.66
C VAL A 96 -1.59 -3.42 5.92
N MET A 97 -0.48 -4.16 5.80
CA MET A 97 0.38 -4.54 6.92
C MET A 97 0.94 -3.33 7.67
N GLY A 98 1.54 -2.37 6.95
CA GLY A 98 2.14 -1.17 7.53
C GLY A 98 1.14 -0.32 8.30
N PRO A 99 0.02 0.10 7.70
CA PRO A 99 -1.00 0.89 8.37
C PRO A 99 -1.64 0.18 9.57
N LEU A 100 -1.94 -1.11 9.46
CA LEU A 100 -2.49 -1.89 10.57
C LEU A 100 -1.53 -1.92 11.74
N LEU A 101 -0.27 -2.26 11.49
CA LEU A 101 0.76 -2.31 12.53
C LEU A 101 0.97 -0.94 13.19
N ALA A 102 1.01 0.14 12.39
CA ALA A 102 1.15 1.51 12.88
C ALA A 102 -0.01 1.93 13.79
N ARG A 103 -1.25 1.51 13.46
CA ARG A 103 -2.46 1.91 14.20
C ARG A 103 -2.77 1.05 15.42
N THR A 104 -2.47 -0.24 15.36
CA THR A 104 -2.94 -1.21 16.36
C THR A 104 -1.80 -1.91 17.10
N GLY A 105 -0.55 -1.75 16.64
CA GLY A 105 0.59 -2.54 17.13
C GLY A 105 0.51 -4.02 16.73
N TYR A 106 -0.42 -4.38 15.84
CA TYR A 106 -0.63 -5.76 15.40
C TYR A 106 -1.10 -5.80 13.95
N ALA A 107 -0.54 -6.70 13.17
CA ALA A 107 -1.02 -7.03 11.83
C ALA A 107 -0.85 -8.53 11.57
N ARG A 108 -1.90 -9.18 11.08
CA ARG A 108 -1.82 -10.52 10.52
C ARG A 108 -2.31 -10.46 9.09
N VAL A 109 -1.49 -10.93 8.15
CA VAL A 109 -1.84 -10.95 6.74
C VAL A 109 -1.54 -12.33 6.15
N GLY A 110 -2.39 -12.78 5.25
CA GLY A 110 -2.14 -13.99 4.45
C GLY A 110 -0.93 -13.77 3.53
N LEU A 111 -0.18 -14.82 3.28
CA LEU A 111 0.88 -14.76 2.27
C LEU A 111 0.24 -14.62 0.89
N PRO A 112 0.62 -13.61 0.10
CA PRO A 112 0.03 -13.42 -1.21
C PRO A 112 0.27 -14.65 -2.08
N GLY A 113 -0.76 -15.10 -2.78
CA GLY A 113 -0.68 -16.19 -3.74
C GLY A 113 0.33 -15.90 -4.85
N GLY A 114 0.81 -16.95 -5.51
CA GLY A 114 1.74 -16.81 -6.62
C GLY A 114 1.11 -16.03 -7.78
N CYS A 115 1.76 -14.97 -8.22
CA CYS A 115 1.39 -14.28 -9.45
C CYS A 115 1.85 -15.13 -10.65
N ALA A 116 1.12 -15.08 -11.78
CA ALA A 116 1.48 -15.73 -13.05
C ALA A 116 2.91 -15.35 -13.54
N ILE A 117 3.51 -14.30 -13.00
CA ILE A 117 4.85 -13.80 -13.34
C ILE A 117 5.95 -14.39 -12.41
N GLY A 118 5.58 -15.18 -11.39
CA GLY A 118 6.53 -15.88 -10.47
C GLY A 118 6.36 -15.51 -9.00
N GLN A 119 7.12 -16.24 -8.14
CA GLN A 119 7.19 -15.96 -6.71
C GLN A 119 7.86 -14.60 -6.47
N ARG A 120 7.19 -13.75 -5.74
CA ARG A 120 7.75 -12.47 -5.28
C ARG A 120 7.68 -12.44 -3.77
N PRO A 121 8.80 -12.69 -3.09
CA PRO A 121 8.85 -12.76 -1.64
C PRO A 121 8.46 -11.42 -1.00
N ILE A 122 7.90 -11.46 0.21
CA ILE A 122 7.57 -10.28 1.02
C ILE A 122 8.67 -9.93 2.02
N ASP A 123 9.82 -10.55 1.90
CA ASP A 123 10.97 -10.42 2.80
C ASP A 123 11.41 -8.97 3.01
N LEU A 124 11.42 -8.13 1.94
CA LEU A 124 11.74 -6.71 2.06
C LEU A 124 10.71 -5.92 2.86
N HIS A 125 9.42 -6.29 2.76
CA HIS A 125 8.37 -5.70 3.60
C HIS A 125 8.62 -6.05 5.07
N LEU A 126 8.86 -7.32 5.37
CA LEU A 126 9.11 -7.79 6.73
C LEU A 126 10.38 -7.18 7.31
N LYS A 127 11.46 -7.10 6.52
CA LYS A 127 12.71 -6.43 6.90
C LYS A 127 12.47 -4.96 7.28
N GLY A 128 11.64 -4.26 6.50
CA GLY A 128 11.24 -2.88 6.81
C GLY A 128 10.53 -2.77 8.15
N MET A 129 9.52 -3.63 8.40
CA MET A 129 8.79 -3.65 9.68
C MET A 129 9.69 -3.99 10.87
N GLN A 130 10.59 -4.98 10.71
CA GLN A 130 11.55 -5.35 11.75
C GLN A 130 12.52 -4.20 12.09
N ALA A 131 12.97 -3.46 11.07
CA ALA A 131 13.82 -2.29 11.29
C ALA A 131 13.10 -1.16 12.06
N LEU A 132 11.77 -1.13 12.01
CA LEU A 132 10.93 -0.23 12.81
C LEU A 132 10.52 -0.82 14.17
N GLY A 133 11.03 -2.00 14.54
CA GLY A 133 10.80 -2.59 15.87
C GLY A 133 9.72 -3.65 15.94
N ALA A 134 9.15 -4.08 14.82
CA ALA A 134 8.15 -5.14 14.83
C ALA A 134 8.78 -6.53 15.03
N GLU A 135 8.16 -7.35 15.85
CA GLU A 135 8.39 -8.78 15.91
C GLU A 135 7.60 -9.48 14.83
N VAL A 136 8.26 -10.37 14.07
CA VAL A 136 7.68 -11.09 12.94
C VAL A 136 7.62 -12.59 13.23
N THR A 137 6.43 -13.15 13.15
CA THR A 137 6.20 -14.60 13.27
C THR A 137 5.60 -15.15 11.97
N MET A 138 6.30 -16.10 11.36
CA MET A 138 5.83 -16.78 10.14
C MET A 138 5.09 -18.06 10.52
N THR A 139 3.94 -18.28 9.90
CA THR A 139 3.19 -19.53 9.96
C THR A 139 2.87 -20.03 8.55
N PRO A 140 2.53 -21.31 8.34
CA PRO A 140 2.08 -21.75 7.03
C PRO A 140 0.87 -20.92 6.56
N GLY A 141 1.04 -20.19 5.45
CA GLY A 141 -0.02 -19.38 4.82
C GLY A 141 -0.19 -17.95 5.36
N SER A 142 0.43 -17.58 6.47
CA SER A 142 0.29 -16.21 7.00
C SER A 142 1.54 -15.70 7.73
N VAL A 143 1.61 -14.39 7.90
CA VAL A 143 2.60 -13.70 8.73
C VAL A 143 1.88 -12.84 9.75
N THR A 144 2.38 -12.85 10.97
CA THR A 144 1.94 -12.00 12.07
C THR A 144 3.06 -11.06 12.46
N LEU A 145 2.73 -9.79 12.60
CA LEU A 145 3.62 -8.75 13.09
C LEU A 145 3.02 -8.12 14.35
N GLN A 146 3.85 -7.82 15.32
CA GLN A 146 3.42 -7.15 16.54
C GLN A 146 4.52 -6.26 17.10
N GLY A 147 4.13 -5.20 17.77
CA GLY A 147 5.03 -4.26 18.46
C GLY A 147 4.62 -2.81 18.23
N ASN A 148 5.18 -1.94 19.07
CA ASN A 148 5.07 -0.50 18.89
C ASN A 148 6.19 -0.04 17.95
N LEU A 149 5.80 0.63 16.88
CA LEU A 149 6.76 1.11 15.89
C LEU A 149 7.51 2.34 16.40
N HIS A 150 8.80 2.37 16.14
CA HIS A 150 9.66 3.51 16.37
C HIS A 150 10.56 3.79 15.16
N GLY A 151 11.01 5.04 15.04
CA GLY A 151 11.89 5.47 13.98
C GLY A 151 13.18 4.64 13.92
N GLY A 152 13.71 4.46 12.73
CA GLY A 152 14.89 3.65 12.50
C GLY A 152 15.40 3.77 11.06
N ASN A 153 16.49 3.05 10.78
CA ASN A 153 17.05 2.95 9.43
C ASN A 153 16.53 1.68 8.75
N VAL A 154 15.74 1.87 7.70
CA VAL A 154 15.25 0.80 6.82
C VAL A 154 16.12 0.78 5.57
N TYR A 155 16.98 -0.21 5.42
CA TYR A 155 17.75 -0.41 4.19
C TYR A 155 17.13 -1.51 3.35
N LEU A 156 16.73 -1.19 2.11
CA LEU A 156 16.18 -2.14 1.17
C LEU A 156 17.32 -2.69 0.28
N ASP A 157 17.51 -4.01 0.26
CA ASP A 157 18.55 -4.65 -0.56
C ASP A 157 18.30 -4.47 -2.06
N PHE A 158 17.05 -4.17 -2.41
CA PHE A 158 16.58 -3.85 -3.75
C PHE A 158 15.53 -2.73 -3.67
N PRO A 159 15.51 -1.75 -4.59
CA PRO A 159 14.53 -0.65 -4.59
C PRO A 159 13.13 -1.18 -4.97
N SER A 160 12.47 -1.83 -4.01
CA SER A 160 11.13 -2.38 -4.17
C SER A 160 10.09 -1.31 -3.93
N VAL A 161 9.22 -1.06 -4.91
CA VAL A 161 8.10 -0.10 -4.81
C VAL A 161 7.21 -0.46 -3.62
N GLY A 162 6.66 -1.68 -3.59
CA GLY A 162 5.73 -2.07 -2.51
C GLY A 162 6.36 -2.09 -1.12
N ALA A 163 7.65 -2.47 -0.98
CA ALA A 163 8.33 -2.42 0.32
C ALA A 163 8.58 -0.97 0.76
N THR A 164 8.90 -0.06 -0.17
CA THR A 164 9.03 1.38 0.11
C THR A 164 7.70 1.97 0.56
N GLU A 165 6.61 1.71 -0.17
CA GLU A 165 5.25 2.15 0.17
C GLU A 165 4.85 1.68 1.57
N ASN A 166 5.02 0.39 1.84
CA ASN A 166 4.63 -0.21 3.10
C ASN A 166 5.46 0.33 4.27
N ALA A 167 6.77 0.54 4.08
CA ALA A 167 7.64 1.16 5.07
C ALA A 167 7.25 2.63 5.33
N MET A 168 6.88 3.40 4.29
CA MET A 168 6.37 4.76 4.45
C MET A 168 5.07 4.80 5.24
N LEU A 169 4.11 3.92 4.91
CA LEU A 169 2.83 3.82 5.60
C LEU A 169 2.99 3.43 7.08
N ALA A 170 3.92 2.55 7.39
CA ALA A 170 4.25 2.19 8.77
C ALA A 170 4.95 3.33 9.51
N ALA A 171 5.90 4.00 8.86
CA ALA A 171 6.72 5.05 9.45
C ALA A 171 5.92 6.30 9.84
N VAL A 172 4.81 6.60 9.15
CA VAL A 172 3.92 7.72 9.50
C VAL A 172 3.32 7.58 10.91
N GLY A 173 3.12 6.34 11.38
CA GLY A 173 2.63 6.10 12.75
C GLY A 173 3.71 5.62 13.73
N ALA A 174 4.99 5.62 13.33
CA ALA A 174 6.09 5.25 14.20
C ALA A 174 6.58 6.45 15.03
N GLU A 175 6.99 6.23 16.26
CA GLU A 175 7.54 7.31 17.10
C GLU A 175 8.97 7.69 16.66
N GLY A 176 9.18 8.93 16.22
CA GLY A 176 10.50 9.47 15.86
C GLY A 176 10.76 9.51 14.36
N VAL A 177 12.02 9.44 13.95
CA VAL A 177 12.44 9.61 12.54
C VAL A 177 12.82 8.28 11.92
N THR A 178 12.20 7.98 10.79
CA THR A 178 12.55 6.83 9.93
C THR A 178 13.31 7.30 8.70
N VAL A 179 14.38 6.61 8.35
CA VAL A 179 15.13 6.80 7.11
C VAL A 179 15.03 5.52 6.29
N ILE A 180 14.43 5.61 5.12
CA ILE A 180 14.34 4.48 4.16
C ILE A 180 15.41 4.71 3.11
N GLU A 181 16.45 3.88 3.11
CA GLU A 181 17.55 3.93 2.15
C GLU A 181 17.39 2.90 1.05
N ASN A 182 17.90 3.20 -0.14
CA ASN A 182 17.67 2.46 -1.37
C ASN A 182 16.18 2.30 -1.69
N ALA A 183 15.41 3.34 -1.37
CA ALA A 183 13.99 3.42 -1.64
C ALA A 183 13.74 3.46 -3.16
N ALA A 184 12.60 2.94 -3.58
CA ALA A 184 12.12 3.07 -4.95
C ALA A 184 11.92 4.55 -5.32
N CYS A 185 12.10 4.87 -6.62
CA CYS A 185 12.05 6.25 -7.12
C CYS A 185 10.88 6.48 -8.10
N GLU A 186 10.04 5.49 -8.30
CA GLU A 186 8.90 5.52 -9.20
C GLU A 186 7.91 6.63 -8.84
N PRO A 187 7.16 7.16 -9.81
CA PRO A 187 6.21 8.26 -9.58
C PRO A 187 5.20 8.00 -8.47
N GLU A 188 4.74 6.75 -8.31
CA GLU A 188 3.80 6.35 -7.28
C GLU A 188 4.33 6.54 -5.84
N ILE A 189 5.65 6.48 -5.65
CA ILE A 189 6.28 6.80 -4.34
C ILE A 189 6.14 8.30 -4.04
N VAL A 190 6.30 9.14 -5.06
CA VAL A 190 6.14 10.60 -4.94
C VAL A 190 4.68 10.94 -4.67
N ASP A 191 3.75 10.30 -5.37
CA ASP A 191 2.31 10.48 -5.20
C ASP A 191 1.87 10.09 -3.77
N LEU A 192 2.30 8.92 -3.28
CA LEU A 192 2.01 8.50 -1.91
C LEU A 192 2.57 9.48 -0.88
N ALA A 193 3.81 9.94 -1.05
CA ALA A 193 4.43 10.92 -0.15
C ALA A 193 3.67 12.25 -0.17
N GLY A 194 3.25 12.71 -1.35
CA GLY A 194 2.44 13.91 -1.52
C GLY A 194 1.09 13.80 -0.81
N PHE A 195 0.40 12.67 -0.99
CA PHE A 195 -0.87 12.38 -0.32
C PHE A 195 -0.73 12.36 1.20
N LEU A 196 0.23 11.59 1.73
CA LEU A 196 0.47 11.51 3.17
C LEU A 196 0.85 12.87 3.76
N THR A 197 1.63 13.68 3.02
CA THR A 197 1.99 15.04 3.45
C THR A 197 0.76 15.95 3.46
N ALA A 198 -0.13 15.85 2.50
CA ALA A 198 -1.40 16.58 2.50
C ALA A 198 -2.30 16.20 3.68
N CYS A 199 -2.19 14.95 4.17
CA CYS A 199 -2.85 14.46 5.38
C CYS A 199 -2.13 14.86 6.68
N GLY A 200 -0.99 15.56 6.61
CA GLY A 200 -0.27 16.08 7.78
C GLY A 200 1.02 15.33 8.13
N ALA A 201 1.41 14.30 7.40
CA ALA A 201 2.68 13.61 7.61
C ALA A 201 3.87 14.49 7.17
N LYS A 202 5.02 14.30 7.81
CA LYS A 202 6.25 15.00 7.45
C LYS A 202 7.18 14.06 6.69
N ILE A 203 7.22 14.19 5.36
CA ILE A 203 7.96 13.32 4.48
C ILE A 203 8.88 14.14 3.57
N ALA A 204 10.10 13.67 3.38
CA ALA A 204 11.09 14.28 2.49
C ALA A 204 11.85 13.23 1.69
N GLY A 205 12.34 13.60 0.51
CA GLY A 205 13.25 12.77 -0.29
C GLY A 205 12.59 11.72 -1.18
N ALA A 206 11.25 11.60 -1.22
CA ALA A 206 10.57 10.71 -2.14
C ALA A 206 11.01 10.93 -3.60
N GLY A 207 11.20 9.83 -4.34
CA GLY A 207 11.71 9.85 -5.71
C GLY A 207 13.22 10.06 -5.84
N LYS A 208 13.98 10.06 -4.74
CA LYS A 208 15.45 10.29 -4.74
C LYS A 208 16.25 9.13 -4.12
N GLY A 209 15.68 7.95 -4.01
CA GLY A 209 16.33 6.77 -3.44
C GLY A 209 16.54 6.78 -1.94
N ARG A 210 16.17 7.89 -1.26
CA ARG A 210 16.20 8.02 0.20
C ARG A 210 14.98 8.82 0.66
N VAL A 211 14.14 8.18 1.47
CA VAL A 211 12.93 8.80 2.03
C VAL A 211 13.11 8.98 3.54
N ILE A 212 12.74 10.14 4.06
CA ILE A 212 12.77 10.47 5.48
C ILE A 212 11.33 10.74 5.91
N VAL A 213 10.87 10.07 6.96
CA VAL A 213 9.55 10.23 7.55
C VAL A 213 9.71 10.58 9.03
N GLU A 214 9.10 11.67 9.48
CA GLU A 214 8.91 11.99 10.90
C GLU A 214 7.48 11.60 11.28
N GLY A 215 7.36 10.55 12.11
CA GLY A 215 6.09 10.01 12.59
C GLY A 215 5.70 10.48 13.97
#